data_4beb2b962ccf3d40844a9792badeafa0
#
_entry.id   4beb2b962ccf3d40844a9792badeafa0
#
_cell.length_a   1.000
_cell.length_b   1.000
_cell.length_c   1.000
_cell.angle_alpha   90.00
_cell.angle_beta   90.00
_cell.angle_gamma   90.00
#
_symmetry.space_group_name_H-M   'P 1'
#
loop_
_entity.id
_entity.type
_entity.pdbx_description
1 polymer ?
#
loop_
_entity_poly.entity_id
_entity_poly.type
_entity_poly.pdbx_seq_one_letter_code
_entity_poly.pdbx_strand_id
1 'polypeptide(L)'
;MMIKNIVLLSTADWDNPFWTNKQHVSVELARMGIKVFYIDSLGLRAPSASKSDFKRIYKRLCKAINLPSNKMDNIWVWSPIILPWHKYALIRMFNKVYLRLYLKFHLKRLDISPDETIFWTYNPITNRLINFEDFKKVIYHCVDEIKEQPGMPTDVIEKAEKELLTKADIVFVTSEKLYETRKSLSSNIHYHSNVSDYNHFNQALSVQYNIPSDIKEISGVKLGFIGAISSYKLDFNL
;
A
#
# COMPACT_ATOMS: atom_id res chain seq x y z
N MET A 1 -2.48 -26.04 -5.45
CA MET A 1 -3.68 -25.25 -5.83
C MET A 1 -3.21 -23.88 -6.25
N MET A 2 -3.42 -23.47 -7.50
CA MET A 2 -2.94 -22.17 -8.00
C MET A 2 -3.83 -21.05 -7.47
N ILE A 3 -3.20 -19.97 -7.02
CA ILE A 3 -3.86 -18.71 -6.65
C ILE A 3 -4.34 -18.05 -7.95
N LYS A 4 -5.65 -17.76 -8.05
CA LYS A 4 -6.23 -17.14 -9.23
C LYS A 4 -6.52 -15.64 -9.03
N ASN A 5 -6.86 -15.25 -7.81
CA ASN A 5 -7.34 -13.91 -7.49
C ASN A 5 -6.66 -13.36 -6.24
N ILE A 6 -6.35 -12.06 -6.26
CA ILE A 6 -5.85 -11.31 -5.12
C ILE A 6 -6.65 -10.01 -5.00
N VAL A 7 -7.14 -9.71 -3.80
CA VAL A 7 -7.59 -8.38 -3.41
C VAL A 7 -6.45 -7.70 -2.68
N LEU A 8 -5.92 -6.61 -3.22
CA LEU A 8 -4.79 -5.90 -2.67
C LEU A 8 -5.22 -4.54 -2.13
N LEU A 9 -5.17 -4.36 -0.81
CA LEU A 9 -5.42 -3.08 -0.16
C LEU A 9 -4.11 -2.30 0.02
N SER A 10 -4.00 -1.22 -0.72
CA SER A 10 -2.81 -0.40 -0.78
C SER A 10 -2.84 0.78 0.22
N THR A 11 -1.67 1.34 0.50
CA THR A 11 -1.48 2.63 1.15
C THR A 11 -1.13 3.75 0.17
N ALA A 12 -1.10 3.44 -1.13
CA ALA A 12 -0.88 4.39 -2.22
C ALA A 12 -2.00 4.29 -3.26
N ASP A 13 -2.37 5.42 -3.85
CA ASP A 13 -3.31 5.43 -4.97
C ASP A 13 -2.61 4.91 -6.24
N TRP A 14 -3.35 4.18 -7.10
CA TRP A 14 -2.81 3.63 -8.35
C TRP A 14 -2.23 4.72 -9.26
N ASP A 15 -2.94 5.84 -9.38
CA ASP A 15 -2.54 6.96 -10.23
C ASP A 15 -1.45 7.84 -9.59
N ASN A 16 -0.76 7.38 -8.53
CA ASN A 16 0.39 8.09 -7.98
C ASN A 16 1.52 8.08 -9.02
N PRO A 17 2.09 9.24 -9.39
CA PRO A 17 3.19 9.30 -10.35
C PRO A 17 4.46 8.59 -9.87
N PHE A 18 4.64 8.46 -8.57
CA PHE A 18 5.76 7.71 -7.97
C PHE A 18 5.27 6.33 -7.53
N TRP A 19 5.48 5.36 -8.39
CA TRP A 19 5.13 3.98 -8.08
C TRP A 19 6.02 3.43 -6.97
N THR A 20 5.41 2.65 -6.12
CA THR A 20 6.07 1.97 -5.02
C THR A 20 5.86 0.46 -5.16
N ASN A 21 6.37 -0.34 -4.24
CA ASN A 21 6.21 -1.78 -4.23
C ASN A 21 4.74 -2.27 -4.39
N LYS A 22 3.74 -1.46 -4.00
CA LYS A 22 2.32 -1.85 -4.10
C LYS A 22 1.88 -2.03 -5.56
N GLN A 23 2.18 -1.05 -6.41
CA GLN A 23 1.87 -1.09 -7.84
C GLN A 23 2.75 -2.12 -8.55
N HIS A 24 4.06 -2.15 -8.27
CA HIS A 24 4.97 -3.12 -8.88
C HIS A 24 4.59 -4.57 -8.56
N VAL A 25 4.29 -4.89 -7.31
CA VAL A 25 3.81 -6.23 -6.91
C VAL A 25 2.52 -6.59 -7.62
N SER A 26 1.58 -5.63 -7.74
CA SER A 26 0.33 -5.88 -8.48
C SER A 26 0.56 -6.22 -9.95
N VAL A 27 1.49 -5.52 -10.60
CA VAL A 27 1.84 -5.78 -12.01
C VAL A 27 2.51 -7.15 -12.17
N GLU A 28 3.44 -7.51 -11.29
CA GLU A 28 4.09 -8.82 -11.35
C GLU A 28 3.10 -9.97 -11.12
N LEU A 29 2.19 -9.82 -10.15
CA LEU A 29 1.11 -10.80 -9.94
C LEU A 29 0.21 -10.94 -11.17
N ALA A 30 -0.14 -9.83 -11.81
CA ALA A 30 -0.95 -9.84 -13.03
C ALA A 30 -0.22 -10.49 -14.21
N ARG A 31 1.10 -10.28 -14.36
CA ARG A 31 1.96 -10.95 -15.35
C ARG A 31 2.00 -12.47 -15.15
N MET A 32 1.88 -12.92 -13.90
CA MET A 32 1.75 -14.34 -13.57
C MET A 32 0.36 -14.92 -13.85
N GLY A 33 -0.56 -14.15 -14.44
CA GLY A 33 -1.93 -14.56 -14.75
C GLY A 33 -2.90 -14.46 -13.58
N ILE A 34 -2.51 -13.81 -12.47
CA ILE A 34 -3.36 -13.62 -11.30
C ILE A 34 -4.22 -12.36 -11.51
N LYS A 35 -5.52 -12.48 -11.28
CA LYS A 35 -6.44 -11.35 -11.31
C LYS A 35 -6.27 -10.53 -10.02
N VAL A 36 -5.90 -9.25 -10.15
CA VAL A 36 -5.65 -8.33 -9.04
C VAL A 36 -6.77 -7.29 -8.94
N PHE A 37 -7.45 -7.26 -7.81
CA PHE A 37 -8.37 -6.19 -7.44
C PHE A 37 -7.67 -5.24 -6.49
N TYR A 38 -7.12 -4.17 -7.04
CA TYR A 38 -6.36 -3.15 -6.31
C TYR A 38 -7.31 -2.14 -5.66
N ILE A 39 -7.20 -1.95 -4.37
CA ILE A 39 -7.94 -0.95 -3.61
C ILE A 39 -6.97 0.18 -3.28
N ASP A 40 -7.29 1.38 -3.74
CA ASP A 40 -6.56 2.61 -3.44
C ASP A 40 -6.49 2.89 -1.94
N SER A 41 -5.54 3.73 -1.54
CA SER A 41 -5.35 4.13 -0.15
C SER A 41 -6.64 4.61 0.50
N LEU A 42 -7.01 4.04 1.64
CA LEU A 42 -8.18 4.44 2.41
C LEU A 42 -7.96 5.74 3.21
N GLY A 43 -6.71 6.19 3.33
CA GLY A 43 -6.33 7.34 4.15
C GLY A 43 -6.36 7.00 5.64
N LEU A 44 -5.21 7.11 6.29
CA LEU A 44 -5.06 6.88 7.73
C LEU A 44 -5.11 8.17 8.52
N ARG A 45 -4.69 9.27 7.90
CA ARG A 45 -4.63 10.59 8.51
C ARG A 45 -6.00 11.24 8.54
N ALA A 46 -6.40 11.77 9.70
CA ALA A 46 -7.56 12.66 9.79
C ALA A 46 -7.31 13.93 8.97
N PRO A 47 -8.33 14.46 8.26
CA PRO A 47 -8.19 15.70 7.54
C PRO A 47 -7.91 16.86 8.50
N SER A 48 -6.99 17.71 8.13
CA SER A 48 -6.84 19.05 8.73
C SER A 48 -7.74 20.03 7.99
N ALA A 49 -8.12 21.16 8.62
CA ALA A 49 -8.96 22.19 8.00
C ALA A 49 -8.21 23.02 6.93
N SER A 50 -7.30 22.41 6.18
CA SER A 50 -6.51 23.09 5.14
C SER A 50 -7.20 23.05 3.77
N LYS A 51 -6.96 24.08 2.95
CA LYS A 51 -7.47 24.12 1.55
C LYS A 51 -7.00 22.92 0.72
N SER A 52 -5.80 22.39 1.00
CA SER A 52 -5.25 21.21 0.34
C SER A 52 -6.03 19.94 0.68
N ASP A 53 -6.51 19.80 1.92
CA ASP A 53 -7.31 18.65 2.34
C ASP A 53 -8.71 18.69 1.74
N PHE A 54 -9.35 19.86 1.61
CA PHE A 54 -10.62 19.99 0.90
C PHE A 54 -10.51 19.55 -0.57
N LYS A 55 -9.45 19.97 -1.27
CA LYS A 55 -9.19 19.54 -2.64
C LYS A 55 -8.98 18.02 -2.74
N ARG A 56 -8.28 17.43 -1.77
CA ARG A 56 -8.07 15.97 -1.69
C ARG A 56 -9.37 15.21 -1.43
N ILE A 57 -10.20 15.69 -0.51
CA ILE A 57 -11.51 15.11 -0.19
C ILE A 57 -12.41 15.15 -1.42
N TYR A 58 -12.52 16.31 -2.09
CA TYR A 58 -13.30 16.45 -3.30
C TYR A 58 -12.84 15.49 -4.41
N LYS A 59 -11.52 15.42 -4.68
CA LYS A 59 -10.96 14.48 -5.65
C LYS A 59 -11.27 13.02 -5.30
N ARG A 60 -11.25 12.67 -4.02
CA ARG A 60 -11.62 11.34 -3.55
C ARG A 60 -13.12 11.05 -3.71
N LEU A 61 -13.97 12.02 -3.42
CA LEU A 61 -15.42 11.89 -3.64
C LEU A 61 -15.72 11.61 -5.12
N CYS A 62 -15.12 12.37 -6.03
CA CYS A 62 -15.27 12.13 -7.48
C CYS A 62 -14.79 10.73 -7.91
N LYS A 63 -13.69 10.23 -7.33
CA LYS A 63 -13.18 8.88 -7.62
C LYS A 63 -14.08 7.78 -7.04
N ALA A 64 -14.65 7.98 -5.85
CA ALA A 64 -15.44 6.98 -5.15
C ALA A 64 -16.79 6.66 -5.80
N ILE A 65 -17.33 7.60 -6.59
CA ILE A 65 -18.57 7.41 -7.37
C ILE A 65 -18.32 6.47 -8.56
N ASN A 66 -17.06 6.34 -9.00
CA ASN A 66 -16.73 5.51 -10.15
C ASN A 66 -16.66 4.03 -9.78
N LEU A 67 -17.17 3.21 -10.67
CA LEU A 67 -16.99 1.75 -10.60
C LEU A 67 -15.49 1.41 -10.75
N PRO A 68 -15.07 0.23 -10.25
CA PRO A 68 -13.72 -0.26 -10.50
C PRO A 68 -13.39 -0.21 -11.99
N SER A 69 -12.24 0.37 -12.34
CA SER A 69 -11.78 0.50 -13.70
C SER A 69 -10.65 -0.48 -13.98
N ASN A 70 -10.68 -1.12 -15.15
CA ASN A 70 -9.54 -1.89 -15.63
C ASN A 70 -8.42 -0.92 -16.02
N LYS A 71 -7.24 -1.08 -15.44
CA LYS A 71 -6.07 -0.21 -15.69
C LYS A 71 -5.00 -0.89 -16.53
N MET A 72 -4.91 -2.20 -16.40
CA MET A 72 -4.02 -3.09 -17.14
C MET A 72 -4.65 -4.47 -17.21
N ASP A 73 -4.13 -5.36 -18.07
CA ASP A 73 -4.56 -6.75 -18.11
C ASP A 73 -4.50 -7.36 -16.70
N ASN A 74 -5.59 -7.97 -16.29
CA ASN A 74 -5.77 -8.57 -14.97
C ASN A 74 -5.72 -7.61 -13.77
N ILE A 75 -5.75 -6.27 -13.96
CA ILE A 75 -5.75 -5.31 -12.85
C ILE A 75 -6.97 -4.40 -12.90
N TRP A 76 -7.81 -4.50 -11.87
CA TRP A 76 -8.94 -3.60 -11.61
C TRP A 76 -8.63 -2.73 -10.40
N VAL A 77 -8.87 -1.42 -10.53
CA VAL A 77 -8.60 -0.44 -9.48
C VAL A 77 -9.90 0.15 -8.97
N TRP A 78 -10.08 0.14 -7.65
CA TRP A 78 -11.19 0.74 -6.94
C TRP A 78 -10.70 1.73 -5.89
N SER A 79 -11.32 2.92 -5.87
CA SER A 79 -10.99 4.00 -4.94
C SER A 79 -12.16 4.26 -3.99
N PRO A 80 -12.38 3.45 -2.94
CA PRO A 80 -13.48 3.68 -2.00
C PRO A 80 -13.23 4.94 -1.15
N ILE A 81 -14.33 5.52 -0.67
CA ILE A 81 -14.28 6.56 0.33
C ILE A 81 -14.68 5.99 1.68
N ILE A 82 -13.94 6.34 2.72
CA ILE A 82 -14.28 6.00 4.11
C ILE A 82 -14.23 7.24 4.98
N LEU A 83 -14.94 7.21 6.09
CA LEU A 83 -14.90 8.26 7.09
C LEU A 83 -13.57 8.19 7.88
N PRO A 84 -12.81 9.28 7.96
CA PRO A 84 -11.41 9.25 8.43
C PRO A 84 -11.24 9.20 9.96
N TRP A 85 -12.35 9.30 10.73
CA TRP A 85 -12.29 9.35 12.20
C TRP A 85 -12.23 7.94 12.82
N HIS A 86 -11.16 7.20 12.55
CA HIS A 86 -10.97 5.80 12.97
C HIS A 86 -10.92 5.59 14.50
N LYS A 87 -10.78 6.64 15.30
CA LYS A 87 -10.83 6.55 16.76
C LYS A 87 -12.23 6.19 17.28
N TYR A 88 -13.30 6.54 16.58
CA TYR A 88 -14.67 6.27 16.98
C TYR A 88 -15.15 4.89 16.51
N ALA A 89 -15.69 4.09 17.46
CA ALA A 89 -16.15 2.72 17.18
C ALA A 89 -17.28 2.66 16.13
N LEU A 90 -18.26 3.57 16.23
CA LEU A 90 -19.39 3.64 15.31
C LEU A 90 -18.93 3.93 13.86
N ILE A 91 -17.95 4.82 13.70
CA ILE A 91 -17.40 5.14 12.38
C ILE A 91 -16.64 3.95 11.80
N ARG A 92 -15.86 3.24 12.63
CA ARG A 92 -15.21 2.00 12.18
C ARG A 92 -16.22 0.94 11.75
N MET A 93 -17.30 0.78 12.52
CA MET A 93 -18.38 -0.16 12.19
C MET A 93 -19.05 0.21 10.86
N PHE A 94 -19.41 1.48 10.69
CA PHE A 94 -19.98 1.98 9.42
C PHE A 94 -19.04 1.72 8.24
N ASN A 95 -17.77 2.12 8.36
CA ASN A 95 -16.76 1.89 7.32
C ASN A 95 -16.60 0.39 6.99
N LYS A 96 -16.61 -0.47 8.02
CA LYS A 96 -16.50 -1.93 7.84
C LYS A 96 -17.68 -2.50 7.07
N VAL A 97 -18.91 -2.11 7.43
CA VAL A 97 -20.14 -2.57 6.74
C VAL A 97 -20.15 -2.06 5.31
N TYR A 98 -19.87 -0.77 5.10
CA TYR A 98 -19.79 -0.16 3.78
C TYR A 98 -18.77 -0.89 2.89
N LEU A 99 -17.52 -1.01 3.34
CA LEU A 99 -16.47 -1.68 2.57
C LEU A 99 -16.82 -3.13 2.26
N ARG A 100 -17.40 -3.87 3.24
CA ARG A 100 -17.81 -5.26 3.03
C ARG A 100 -18.85 -5.41 1.93
N LEU A 101 -19.89 -4.57 1.97
CA LEU A 101 -20.99 -4.64 1.00
C LEU A 101 -20.52 -4.28 -0.41
N TYR A 102 -19.82 -3.15 -0.54
CA TYR A 102 -19.33 -2.70 -1.84
C TYR A 102 -18.23 -3.61 -2.41
N LEU A 103 -17.32 -4.09 -1.57
CA LEU A 103 -16.29 -5.04 -2.00
C LEU A 103 -16.93 -6.32 -2.53
N LYS A 104 -17.88 -6.93 -1.80
CA LYS A 104 -18.61 -8.13 -2.26
C LYS A 104 -19.35 -7.87 -3.57
N PHE A 105 -20.00 -6.72 -3.69
CA PHE A 105 -20.67 -6.33 -4.92
C PHE A 105 -19.71 -6.24 -6.12
N HIS A 106 -18.58 -5.58 -5.96
CA HIS A 106 -17.60 -5.43 -7.04
C HIS A 106 -16.90 -6.74 -7.40
N LEU A 107 -16.53 -7.55 -6.40
CA LEU A 107 -15.92 -8.87 -6.64
C LEU A 107 -16.88 -9.79 -7.40
N LYS A 108 -18.17 -9.80 -7.03
CA LYS A 108 -19.19 -10.56 -7.76
C LYS A 108 -19.30 -10.12 -9.23
N ARG A 109 -19.23 -8.81 -9.51
CA ARG A 109 -19.28 -8.29 -10.89
C ARG A 109 -18.07 -8.70 -11.73
N LEU A 110 -16.94 -8.99 -11.10
CA LEU A 110 -15.68 -9.40 -11.74
C LEU A 110 -15.49 -10.91 -11.73
N ASP A 111 -16.51 -11.65 -11.30
CA ASP A 111 -16.46 -13.10 -11.15
C ASP A 111 -15.27 -13.55 -10.27
N ILE A 112 -15.13 -12.88 -9.13
CA ILE A 112 -14.12 -13.16 -8.11
C ILE A 112 -14.81 -13.67 -6.85
N SER A 113 -14.58 -14.92 -6.49
CA SER A 113 -15.08 -15.52 -5.25
C SER A 113 -14.15 -15.20 -4.08
N PRO A 114 -14.61 -14.49 -3.03
CA PRO A 114 -13.76 -14.09 -1.90
C PRO A 114 -13.11 -15.27 -1.17
N ASP A 115 -13.82 -16.39 -0.99
CA ASP A 115 -13.37 -17.61 -0.32
C ASP A 115 -12.25 -18.36 -1.08
N GLU A 116 -12.06 -18.06 -2.37
CA GLU A 116 -10.93 -18.53 -3.18
C GLU A 116 -9.82 -17.49 -3.36
N THR A 117 -10.00 -16.29 -2.78
CA THR A 117 -9.17 -15.11 -3.00
C THR A 117 -8.25 -14.86 -1.81
N ILE A 118 -7.01 -14.49 -2.07
CA ILE A 118 -6.09 -13.97 -1.06
C ILE A 118 -6.34 -12.49 -0.87
N PHE A 119 -6.47 -12.08 0.39
CA PHE A 119 -6.47 -10.67 0.77
C PHE A 119 -5.05 -10.24 1.15
N TRP A 120 -4.47 -9.35 0.35
CA TRP A 120 -3.13 -8.81 0.57
C TRP A 120 -3.23 -7.35 1.01
N THR A 121 -2.66 -6.99 2.14
CA THR A 121 -2.74 -5.63 2.64
C THR A 121 -1.40 -5.03 3.02
N TYR A 122 -1.28 -3.73 2.76
CA TYR A 122 -0.20 -2.87 3.25
C TYR A 122 -0.67 -1.93 4.36
N ASN A 123 -1.96 -1.97 4.70
CA ASN A 123 -2.57 -1.05 5.64
C ASN A 123 -2.65 -1.66 7.05
N PRO A 124 -1.97 -1.09 8.07
CA PRO A 124 -1.89 -1.66 9.42
C PRO A 124 -3.22 -1.71 10.18
N ILE A 125 -4.25 -0.96 9.74
CA ILE A 125 -5.57 -0.98 10.41
C ILE A 125 -6.61 -1.85 9.69
N THR A 126 -6.19 -2.69 8.75
CA THR A 126 -7.08 -3.47 7.88
C THR A 126 -8.06 -4.35 8.66
N ASN A 127 -7.61 -4.99 9.72
CA ASN A 127 -8.44 -5.85 10.59
C ASN A 127 -9.64 -5.12 11.22
N ARG A 128 -9.60 -3.79 11.25
CA ARG A 128 -10.70 -2.95 11.72
C ARG A 128 -11.69 -2.54 10.63
N LEU A 129 -11.32 -2.75 9.37
CA LEU A 129 -12.06 -2.29 8.20
C LEU A 129 -12.58 -3.45 7.36
N ILE A 130 -11.85 -4.57 7.30
CA ILE A 130 -12.15 -5.75 6.47
C ILE A 130 -12.42 -6.96 7.36
N ASN A 131 -13.34 -7.80 6.93
CA ASN A 131 -13.59 -9.09 7.57
C ASN A 131 -12.72 -10.16 6.92
N PHE A 132 -11.73 -10.69 7.65
CA PHE A 132 -10.77 -11.65 7.13
C PHE A 132 -11.39 -13.02 6.85
N GLU A 133 -12.45 -13.38 7.57
CA GLU A 133 -13.18 -14.63 7.37
C GLU A 133 -13.85 -14.74 5.98
N ASP A 134 -14.02 -13.60 5.29
CA ASP A 134 -14.56 -13.60 3.92
C ASP A 134 -13.50 -14.07 2.90
N PHE A 135 -12.22 -14.26 3.29
CA PHE A 135 -11.11 -14.56 2.38
C PHE A 135 -10.39 -15.85 2.74
N LYS A 136 -9.83 -16.50 1.74
CA LYS A 136 -9.11 -17.76 1.90
C LYS A 136 -7.87 -17.66 2.77
N LYS A 137 -7.10 -16.59 2.56
CA LYS A 137 -5.86 -16.26 3.26
C LYS A 137 -5.69 -14.76 3.34
N VAL A 138 -4.99 -14.31 4.37
CA VAL A 138 -4.64 -12.90 4.58
C VAL A 138 -3.13 -12.75 4.64
N ILE A 139 -2.61 -11.86 3.79
CA ILE A 139 -1.20 -11.47 3.78
C ILE A 139 -1.09 -10.03 4.26
N TYR A 140 -0.25 -9.79 5.26
CA TYR A 140 0.15 -8.44 5.65
C TYR A 140 1.58 -8.15 5.18
N HIS A 141 1.75 -7.10 4.37
CA HIS A 141 3.05 -6.68 3.87
C HIS A 141 3.44 -5.33 4.49
N CYS A 142 4.23 -5.39 5.55
CA CYS A 142 4.73 -4.23 6.29
C CYS A 142 5.99 -3.70 5.61
N VAL A 143 5.87 -2.56 4.94
CA VAL A 143 6.97 -1.95 4.17
C VAL A 143 7.59 -0.73 4.83
N ASP A 144 6.85 -0.09 5.74
CA ASP A 144 7.24 1.14 6.42
C ASP A 144 6.75 1.13 7.87
N GLU A 145 7.43 1.87 8.73
CA GLU A 145 6.97 2.17 10.09
C GLU A 145 5.94 3.31 10.04
N ILE A 146 4.71 2.96 9.59
CA ILE A 146 3.66 3.94 9.29
C ILE A 146 3.29 4.79 10.52
N LYS A 147 3.34 4.23 11.71
CA LYS A 147 3.02 4.95 12.96
C LYS A 147 3.96 6.11 13.26
N GLU A 148 5.19 6.06 12.75
CA GLU A 148 6.21 7.11 12.95
C GLU A 148 6.07 8.26 11.94
N GLN A 149 5.18 8.13 10.95
CA GLN A 149 4.99 9.19 9.96
C GLN A 149 4.22 10.37 10.59
N PRO A 150 4.60 11.63 10.24
CA PRO A 150 3.95 12.81 10.80
C PRO A 150 2.43 12.85 10.61
N GLY A 151 1.71 13.13 11.69
CA GLY A 151 0.24 13.25 11.70
C GLY A 151 -0.52 11.94 11.65
N MET A 152 0.14 10.81 11.89
CA MET A 152 -0.54 9.51 12.03
C MET A 152 -1.08 9.30 13.45
N PRO A 153 -2.23 8.64 13.60
CA PRO A 153 -2.78 8.27 14.91
C PRO A 153 -2.04 7.06 15.48
N THR A 154 -0.84 7.29 16.05
CA THR A 154 0.13 6.26 16.47
C THR A 154 -0.51 5.16 17.33
N ASP A 155 -1.23 5.51 18.41
CA ASP A 155 -1.85 4.52 19.31
C ASP A 155 -2.87 3.61 18.61
N VAL A 156 -3.65 4.21 17.69
CA VAL A 156 -4.67 3.47 16.93
C VAL A 156 -4.00 2.49 15.96
N ILE A 157 -2.93 2.94 15.30
CA ILE A 157 -2.18 2.13 14.34
C ILE A 157 -1.46 0.99 15.07
N GLU A 158 -0.74 1.29 16.14
CA GLU A 158 0.02 0.29 16.88
C GLU A 158 -0.87 -0.83 17.42
N LYS A 159 -1.99 -0.47 18.05
CA LYS A 159 -2.95 -1.46 18.56
C LYS A 159 -3.55 -2.31 17.43
N ALA A 160 -3.91 -1.69 16.31
CA ALA A 160 -4.50 -2.40 15.19
C ALA A 160 -3.47 -3.28 14.48
N GLU A 161 -2.23 -2.81 14.32
CA GLU A 161 -1.16 -3.58 13.71
C GLU A 161 -0.79 -4.82 14.54
N LYS A 162 -0.70 -4.70 15.88
CA LYS A 162 -0.50 -5.85 16.76
C LYS A 162 -1.57 -6.92 16.56
N GLU A 163 -2.84 -6.51 16.52
CA GLU A 163 -3.95 -7.43 16.23
C GLU A 163 -3.87 -8.03 14.80
N LEU A 164 -3.42 -7.24 13.82
CA LEU A 164 -3.27 -7.70 12.43
C LEU A 164 -2.17 -8.75 12.30
N LEU A 165 -1.02 -8.52 12.95
CA LEU A 165 0.12 -9.45 12.95
C LEU A 165 -0.23 -10.84 13.50
N THR A 166 -1.13 -10.91 14.50
CA THR A 166 -1.59 -12.19 15.03
C THR A 166 -2.65 -12.87 14.20
N LYS A 167 -3.34 -12.13 13.31
CA LYS A 167 -4.46 -12.64 12.48
C LYS A 167 -4.09 -12.94 11.05
N ALA A 168 -3.00 -12.34 10.55
CA ALA A 168 -2.52 -12.59 9.20
C ALA A 168 -1.93 -14.00 9.09
N ASP A 169 -2.25 -14.70 8.00
CA ASP A 169 -1.69 -16.03 7.73
C ASP A 169 -0.20 -15.96 7.36
N ILE A 170 0.20 -14.87 6.70
CA ILE A 170 1.58 -14.61 6.29
C ILE A 170 1.87 -13.13 6.50
N VAL A 171 3.06 -12.83 7.03
CA VAL A 171 3.56 -11.46 7.16
C VAL A 171 4.86 -11.31 6.38
N PHE A 172 4.92 -10.33 5.49
CA PHE A 172 6.16 -9.90 4.86
C PHE A 172 6.63 -8.58 5.45
N VAL A 173 7.92 -8.46 5.68
CA VAL A 173 8.57 -7.22 6.14
C VAL A 173 9.77 -6.91 5.25
N THR A 174 10.11 -5.63 5.09
CA THR A 174 11.12 -5.18 4.10
C THR A 174 12.44 -4.73 4.71
N SER A 175 12.60 -4.79 6.03
CA SER A 175 13.86 -4.50 6.72
C SER A 175 14.04 -5.39 7.95
N GLU A 176 15.30 -5.58 8.33
CA GLU A 176 15.67 -6.31 9.55
C GLU A 176 15.03 -5.70 10.80
N LYS A 177 15.02 -4.37 10.89
CA LYS A 177 14.37 -3.67 12.01
C LYS A 177 12.88 -3.99 12.12
N LEU A 178 12.16 -4.02 10.99
CA LEU A 178 10.75 -4.42 10.97
C LEU A 178 10.58 -5.89 11.36
N TYR A 179 11.48 -6.76 10.93
CA TYR A 179 11.46 -8.17 11.30
C TYR A 179 11.66 -8.35 12.81
N GLU A 180 12.72 -7.78 13.37
CA GLU A 180 13.08 -7.91 14.78
C GLU A 180 11.96 -7.40 15.72
N THR A 181 11.31 -6.31 15.36
CA THR A 181 10.25 -5.72 16.18
C THR A 181 8.91 -6.46 16.09
N ARG A 182 8.71 -7.33 15.08
CA ARG A 182 7.41 -7.98 14.82
C ARG A 182 7.44 -9.51 14.89
N LYS A 183 8.63 -10.14 14.87
CA LYS A 183 8.79 -11.61 14.87
C LYS A 183 8.13 -12.32 16.05
N SER A 184 8.00 -11.67 17.20
CA SER A 184 7.31 -12.22 18.37
C SER A 184 5.79 -12.15 18.28
N LEU A 185 5.24 -11.39 17.34
CA LEU A 185 3.79 -11.16 17.18
C LEU A 185 3.16 -11.99 16.05
N SER A 186 3.97 -12.62 15.20
CA SER A 186 3.49 -13.47 14.11
C SER A 186 4.32 -14.75 14.03
N SER A 187 3.65 -15.89 13.92
CA SER A 187 4.29 -17.20 13.75
C SER A 187 4.79 -17.47 12.33
N ASN A 188 4.37 -16.67 11.35
CA ASN A 188 4.68 -16.85 9.94
C ASN A 188 5.10 -15.52 9.32
N ILE A 189 6.28 -15.03 9.70
CA ILE A 189 6.86 -13.76 9.25
C ILE A 189 8.12 -14.00 8.43
N HIS A 190 8.24 -13.29 7.30
CA HIS A 190 9.36 -13.41 6.38
C HIS A 190 9.95 -12.05 6.06
N TYR A 191 11.28 -11.97 6.06
CA TYR A 191 12.01 -10.78 5.63
C TYR A 191 12.36 -10.90 4.15
N HIS A 192 11.89 -9.93 3.37
CA HIS A 192 12.25 -9.72 1.97
C HIS A 192 12.49 -8.23 1.76
N SER A 193 13.73 -7.86 1.47
CA SER A 193 14.08 -6.46 1.21
C SER A 193 13.32 -5.91 -0.02
N ASN A 194 13.14 -4.59 -0.05
CA ASN A 194 12.66 -3.94 -1.26
C ASN A 194 13.65 -4.18 -2.40
N VAL A 195 13.11 -4.41 -3.59
CA VAL A 195 13.88 -4.58 -4.82
C VAL A 195 13.61 -3.42 -5.78
N SER A 196 14.54 -3.19 -6.69
CA SER A 196 14.38 -2.23 -7.77
C SER A 196 14.07 -2.94 -9.09
N ASP A 197 13.66 -2.19 -10.10
CA ASP A 197 13.57 -2.68 -11.48
C ASP A 197 14.98 -2.95 -12.01
N TYR A 198 15.43 -4.20 -11.85
CA TYR A 198 16.77 -4.62 -12.25
C TYR A 198 17.05 -4.34 -13.72
N ASN A 199 16.10 -4.66 -14.62
CA ASN A 199 16.28 -4.49 -16.05
C ASN A 199 16.47 -3.02 -16.43
N HIS A 200 15.73 -2.13 -15.78
CA HIS A 200 15.88 -0.69 -15.97
C HIS A 200 17.23 -0.19 -15.48
N PHE A 201 17.58 -0.46 -14.24
CA PHE A 201 18.81 0.08 -13.64
C PHE A 201 20.10 -0.57 -14.18
N ASN A 202 20.04 -1.86 -14.55
CA ASN A 202 21.19 -2.56 -15.13
C ASN A 202 21.65 -1.99 -16.48
N GLN A 203 20.78 -1.30 -17.19
CA GLN A 203 21.15 -0.60 -18.44
C GLN A 203 22.29 0.42 -18.20
N ALA A 204 22.39 1.00 -17.00
CA ALA A 204 23.46 1.95 -16.66
C ALA A 204 24.86 1.35 -16.80
N LEU A 205 25.02 0.03 -16.77
CA LEU A 205 26.31 -0.66 -16.96
C LEU A 205 26.69 -0.86 -18.43
N SER A 206 25.74 -0.83 -19.33
CA SER A 206 25.93 -1.21 -20.74
C SER A 206 25.66 -0.08 -21.73
N VAL A 207 24.87 0.91 -21.37
CA VAL A 207 24.47 2.02 -22.24
C VAL A 207 25.28 3.28 -21.89
N GLN A 208 25.92 3.89 -22.90
CA GLN A 208 26.49 5.22 -22.74
C GLN A 208 25.39 6.27 -22.74
N TYR A 209 25.11 6.85 -21.60
CA TYR A 209 24.18 7.95 -21.48
C TYR A 209 24.91 9.30 -21.63
N ASN A 210 24.22 10.26 -22.25
CA ASN A 210 24.67 11.64 -22.21
C ASN A 210 24.53 12.16 -20.78
N ILE A 211 25.65 12.45 -20.13
CA ILE A 211 25.65 13.03 -18.79
C ILE A 211 25.16 14.48 -18.91
N PRO A 212 24.14 14.90 -18.16
CA PRO A 212 23.69 16.29 -18.12
C PRO A 212 24.83 17.25 -17.80
N SER A 213 24.85 18.42 -18.43
CA SER A 213 25.96 19.38 -18.31
C SER A 213 26.22 19.84 -16.88
N ASP A 214 25.14 20.05 -16.12
CA ASP A 214 25.19 20.44 -14.70
C ASP A 214 25.90 19.41 -13.81
N ILE A 215 25.75 18.11 -14.12
CA ILE A 215 26.47 17.03 -13.40
C ILE A 215 27.89 16.86 -13.94
N LYS A 216 28.08 17.04 -15.27
CA LYS A 216 29.38 16.87 -15.92
C LYS A 216 30.43 17.87 -15.41
N GLU A 217 29.98 19.10 -15.16
CA GLU A 217 30.83 20.21 -14.71
C GLU A 217 31.28 20.10 -13.23
N ILE A 218 30.63 19.24 -12.43
CA ILE A 218 31.05 19.02 -11.04
C ILE A 218 32.38 18.27 -11.02
N SER A 219 33.39 18.82 -10.40
CA SER A 219 34.68 18.18 -10.20
C SER A 219 34.70 17.31 -8.94
N GLY A 220 35.56 16.26 -8.92
CA GLY A 220 35.71 15.36 -7.77
C GLY A 220 34.64 14.27 -7.64
N VAL A 221 34.54 13.69 -6.45
CA VAL A 221 33.60 12.64 -6.11
C VAL A 221 32.18 13.23 -6.06
N LYS A 222 31.27 12.61 -6.76
CA LYS A 222 29.84 13.04 -6.82
C LYS A 222 28.99 12.14 -5.92
N LEU A 223 28.29 12.74 -4.97
CA LEU A 223 27.28 12.07 -4.14
C LEU A 223 25.91 12.53 -4.60
N GLY A 224 25.09 11.59 -5.07
CA GLY A 224 23.74 11.87 -5.55
C GLY A 224 22.69 11.34 -4.58
N PHE A 225 21.62 12.11 -4.35
CA PHE A 225 20.44 11.67 -3.64
C PHE A 225 19.20 11.89 -4.51
N ILE A 226 18.42 10.81 -4.71
CA ILE A 226 17.14 10.85 -5.41
C ILE A 226 16.05 10.41 -4.43
N GLY A 227 15.14 11.31 -4.07
CA GLY A 227 14.08 10.99 -3.12
C GLY A 227 13.33 12.22 -2.62
N ALA A 228 12.38 11.99 -1.70
CA ALA A 228 11.66 13.07 -1.04
C ALA A 228 12.57 13.73 0.02
N ILE A 229 12.91 14.98 -0.22
CA ILE A 229 13.70 15.81 0.70
C ILE A 229 12.77 16.31 1.80
N SER A 230 12.88 15.73 3.00
CA SER A 230 12.06 16.11 4.15
C SER A 230 12.84 15.96 5.46
N SER A 231 12.63 16.89 6.41
CA SER A 231 13.34 16.95 7.68
C SER A 231 13.15 15.73 8.60
N TYR A 232 12.12 14.95 8.39
CA TYR A 232 11.93 13.71 9.17
C TYR A 232 12.62 12.48 8.56
N LYS A 233 13.22 12.63 7.36
CA LYS A 233 13.94 11.56 6.66
C LYS A 233 15.42 11.84 6.50
N LEU A 234 15.79 13.10 6.44
CA LEU A 234 17.14 13.55 6.17
C LEU A 234 17.62 14.45 7.31
N ASP A 235 18.84 14.23 7.76
CA ASP A 235 19.55 15.17 8.61
C ASP A 235 20.18 16.24 7.72
N PHE A 236 19.71 17.49 7.85
CA PHE A 236 20.23 18.63 7.07
C PHE A 236 21.47 19.25 7.70
N ASN A 237 21.94 18.73 8.84
CA ASN A 237 23.15 19.21 9.51
C ASN A 237 24.38 18.37 9.17
N LEU A 238 24.19 17.30 8.39
CA LEU A 238 25.26 16.54 7.77
C LEU A 238 25.69 17.20 6.46
#